data_1bdb348943fe25509fb15fa2f625e771
#
_entry.id   1bdb348943fe25509fb15fa2f625e771
#
_cell.length_a   1.000
_cell.length_b   1.000
_cell.length_c   1.000
_cell.angle_alpha   90.00
_cell.angle_beta   90.00
_cell.angle_gamma   90.00
#
_symmetry.space_group_name_H-M   'P 1'
#
loop_
_entity.id
_entity.type
_entity.pdbx_description
1 polymer ?
#
loop_
_entity_poly.entity_id
_entity_poly.type
_entity_poly.pdbx_seq_one_letter_code
_entity_poly.pdbx_strand_id
1 'polypeptide(L)'
;MARHEDFSEADVARIGLGGFLHDIGKVSIADQVLRKPDKLTDDEFAIIKAHPSNGARLLAAHPLSNLVIKAVELHHERPDGKGYPHGLSDNDIPVEAAIIGVADAFDAMTSARPYRAPMPKEKALTVLQENSAKQFDSKWVDVMFKLDEQGLLDLILMHSDDGIPLHECPSCGPVVTQPSDAEVSQLIACPLCNAQMQLVKTDXXXXAQPTGVYMSAADNQPREDTALIRRFIEQTISPLTQA
;
A
#
# COMPACT_ATOMS: atom_id res chain seq x y z
N MET A 1 -7.66 4.61 9.55
CA MET A 1 -8.10 6.02 9.44
C MET A 1 -9.63 6.13 9.43
N ALA A 2 -10.33 5.66 8.41
CA ALA A 2 -11.79 5.81 8.34
C ALA A 2 -12.51 5.19 9.54
N ARG A 3 -12.15 3.96 9.93
CA ARG A 3 -12.77 3.29 11.10
C ARG A 3 -12.52 4.08 12.40
N HIS A 4 -11.41 4.76 12.54
CA HIS A 4 -11.07 5.58 13.70
C HIS A 4 -11.93 6.85 13.79
N GLU A 5 -12.43 7.34 12.67
CA GLU A 5 -13.27 8.54 12.57
C GLU A 5 -14.76 8.19 12.40
N ASP A 6 -15.17 7.02 12.90
CA ASP A 6 -16.56 6.57 12.99
C ASP A 6 -17.32 6.51 11.66
N PHE A 7 -16.61 6.25 10.55
CA PHE A 7 -17.27 5.97 9.27
C PHE A 7 -18.05 4.66 9.38
N SER A 8 -19.15 4.55 8.63
CA SER A 8 -19.91 3.31 8.56
C SER A 8 -19.02 2.17 8.02
N GLU A 9 -19.33 0.92 8.40
CA GLU A 9 -18.56 -0.23 7.88
C GLU A 9 -18.63 -0.30 6.35
N ALA A 10 -19.74 0.14 5.75
CA ALA A 10 -19.86 0.23 4.28
C ALA A 10 -18.89 1.25 3.70
N ASP A 11 -18.75 2.41 4.35
CA ASP A 11 -17.77 3.42 3.90
C ASP A 11 -16.34 2.96 4.13
N VAL A 12 -16.06 2.32 5.27
CA VAL A 12 -14.73 1.75 5.54
C VAL A 12 -14.38 0.73 4.45
N ALA A 13 -15.31 -0.16 4.11
CA ALA A 13 -15.11 -1.17 3.06
C ALA A 13 -14.91 -0.51 1.69
N ARG A 14 -15.70 0.53 1.38
CA ARG A 14 -15.60 1.28 0.12
C ARG A 14 -14.24 1.96 -0.01
N ILE A 15 -13.78 2.64 1.06
CA ILE A 15 -12.49 3.32 1.10
C ILE A 15 -11.36 2.29 1.00
N GLY A 16 -11.48 1.16 1.72
CA GLY A 16 -10.50 0.07 1.66
C GLY A 16 -10.37 -0.52 0.26
N LEU A 17 -11.52 -0.75 -0.42
CA LEU A 17 -11.52 -1.24 -1.79
C LEU A 17 -10.89 -0.21 -2.74
N GLY A 18 -11.17 1.08 -2.53
CA GLY A 18 -10.53 2.16 -3.28
C GLY A 18 -9.02 2.16 -3.08
N GLY A 19 -8.58 2.00 -1.84
CA GLY A 19 -7.14 1.90 -1.51
C GLY A 19 -6.49 0.67 -2.16
N PHE A 20 -7.17 -0.47 -2.18
CA PHE A 20 -6.67 -1.68 -2.85
C PHE A 20 -6.50 -1.47 -4.36
N LEU A 21 -7.40 -0.72 -4.97
CA LEU A 21 -7.43 -0.53 -6.43
C LEU A 21 -6.77 0.77 -6.90
N HIS A 22 -6.31 1.65 -5.98
CA HIS A 22 -5.88 3.01 -6.36
C HIS A 22 -4.83 3.02 -7.49
N ASP A 23 -3.97 2.04 -7.50
CA ASP A 23 -2.86 1.93 -8.43
C ASP A 23 -3.12 1.01 -9.63
N ILE A 24 -4.36 0.50 -9.81
CA ILE A 24 -4.69 -0.46 -10.88
C ILE A 24 -4.29 0.06 -12.26
N GLY A 25 -4.33 1.37 -12.47
CA GLY A 25 -3.96 1.98 -13.74
C GLY A 25 -2.49 1.83 -14.11
N LYS A 26 -1.62 1.47 -13.16
CA LYS A 26 -0.20 1.20 -13.43
C LYS A 26 0.00 0.02 -14.38
N VAL A 27 -0.99 -0.88 -14.51
CA VAL A 27 -0.93 -1.98 -15.49
C VAL A 27 -0.83 -1.49 -16.94
N SER A 28 -1.20 -0.23 -17.20
CA SER A 28 -1.11 0.36 -18.53
C SER A 28 0.24 1.03 -18.81
N ILE A 29 1.14 1.05 -17.82
CA ILE A 29 2.44 1.73 -17.94
C ILE A 29 3.52 0.69 -18.28
N ALA A 30 4.37 1.02 -19.24
CA ALA A 30 5.44 0.12 -19.66
C ALA A 30 6.43 -0.16 -18.50
N ASP A 31 6.82 -1.41 -18.34
CA ASP A 31 7.76 -1.85 -17.29
C ASP A 31 9.06 -1.05 -17.27
N GLN A 32 9.53 -0.63 -18.45
CA GLN A 32 10.76 0.17 -18.57
C GLN A 32 10.67 1.49 -17.79
N VAL A 33 9.46 2.06 -17.70
CA VAL A 33 9.23 3.31 -16.95
C VAL A 33 9.01 2.99 -15.46
N LEU A 34 8.16 1.98 -15.17
CA LEU A 34 7.81 1.61 -13.79
C LEU A 34 9.01 1.13 -12.98
N ARG A 35 9.92 0.39 -13.63
CA ARG A 35 11.06 -0.26 -12.96
C ARG A 35 12.39 0.47 -13.20
N LYS A 36 12.34 1.70 -13.72
CA LYS A 36 13.55 2.47 -14.01
C LYS A 36 14.33 2.73 -12.71
N PRO A 37 15.60 2.32 -12.63
CA PRO A 37 16.37 2.53 -11.39
C PRO A 37 16.83 3.98 -11.18
N ASP A 38 16.87 4.76 -12.25
CA ASP A 38 17.29 6.16 -12.21
C ASP A 38 16.08 7.09 -12.06
N LYS A 39 16.34 8.36 -11.82
CA LYS A 39 15.29 9.38 -11.81
C LYS A 39 14.54 9.39 -13.14
N LEU A 40 13.24 9.51 -13.05
CA LEU A 40 12.38 9.65 -14.23
C LEU A 40 12.62 11.01 -14.88
N THR A 41 12.57 11.06 -16.19
CA THR A 41 12.48 12.32 -16.94
C THR A 41 11.08 12.91 -16.72
N ASP A 42 10.91 14.17 -17.11
CA ASP A 42 9.59 14.82 -17.02
C ASP A 42 8.54 14.09 -17.87
N ASP A 43 8.93 13.60 -19.05
CA ASP A 43 8.04 12.83 -19.93
C ASP A 43 7.66 11.49 -19.30
N GLU A 44 8.61 10.77 -18.72
CA GLU A 44 8.35 9.51 -18.02
C GLU A 44 7.46 9.73 -16.79
N PHE A 45 7.71 10.82 -16.07
CA PHE A 45 6.86 11.17 -14.93
C PHE A 45 5.44 11.51 -15.37
N ALA A 46 5.28 12.19 -16.53
CA ALA A 46 3.96 12.46 -17.10
C ALA A 46 3.21 11.16 -17.44
N ILE A 47 3.94 10.15 -17.94
CA ILE A 47 3.35 8.82 -18.20
C ILE A 47 2.84 8.20 -16.87
N ILE A 48 3.65 8.27 -15.81
CA ILE A 48 3.23 7.75 -14.50
C ILE A 48 2.00 8.52 -13.98
N LYS A 49 1.98 9.84 -14.11
CA LYS A 49 0.85 10.67 -13.65
C LYS A 49 -0.47 10.33 -14.35
N ALA A 50 -0.44 9.58 -15.43
CA ALA A 50 -1.67 9.15 -16.11
C ALA A 50 -2.35 7.95 -15.44
N HIS A 51 -1.66 7.24 -14.47
CA HIS A 51 -2.24 6.01 -13.93
C HIS A 51 -3.59 6.22 -13.21
N PRO A 52 -3.85 7.32 -12.49
CA PRO A 52 -5.16 7.47 -11.85
C PRO A 52 -6.30 7.53 -12.88
N SER A 53 -6.14 8.32 -13.94
CA SER A 53 -7.12 8.42 -15.04
C SER A 53 -7.23 7.08 -15.80
N ASN A 54 -6.10 6.39 -16.00
CA ASN A 54 -6.10 5.07 -16.65
C ASN A 54 -6.84 4.05 -15.77
N GLY A 55 -6.63 4.09 -14.46
CA GLY A 55 -7.33 3.22 -13.51
C GLY A 55 -8.82 3.47 -13.53
N ALA A 56 -9.22 4.73 -13.47
CA ALA A 56 -10.64 5.10 -13.56
C ALA A 56 -11.27 4.56 -14.86
N ARG A 57 -10.54 4.70 -15.97
CA ARG A 57 -11.01 4.21 -17.28
C ARG A 57 -11.12 2.67 -17.33
N LEU A 58 -10.17 1.97 -16.74
CA LEU A 58 -10.21 0.50 -16.66
C LEU A 58 -11.43 0.01 -15.86
N LEU A 59 -11.76 0.72 -14.79
CA LEU A 59 -12.84 0.34 -13.90
C LEU A 59 -14.22 0.81 -14.38
N ALA A 60 -14.30 1.77 -15.29
CA ALA A 60 -15.54 2.47 -15.66
C ALA A 60 -16.69 1.55 -16.07
N ALA A 61 -16.37 0.43 -16.74
CA ALA A 61 -17.38 -0.54 -17.20
C ALA A 61 -17.80 -1.56 -16.13
N HIS A 62 -17.12 -1.58 -14.98
CA HIS A 62 -17.44 -2.52 -13.92
C HIS A 62 -18.65 -2.05 -13.11
N PRO A 63 -19.59 -2.93 -12.74
CA PRO A 63 -20.79 -2.52 -11.97
C PRO A 63 -20.47 -1.80 -10.65
N LEU A 64 -19.34 -2.11 -10.02
CA LEU A 64 -18.95 -1.50 -8.74
C LEU A 64 -18.08 -0.24 -8.91
N SER A 65 -17.91 0.26 -10.14
CA SER A 65 -17.04 1.41 -10.41
C SER A 65 -17.39 2.62 -9.55
N ASN A 66 -18.66 2.90 -9.37
CA ASN A 66 -19.15 4.06 -8.61
C ASN A 66 -18.66 4.06 -7.15
N LEU A 67 -18.31 2.90 -6.61
CA LEU A 67 -17.82 2.79 -5.24
C LEU A 67 -16.38 3.27 -5.09
N VAL A 68 -15.58 3.16 -6.14
CA VAL A 68 -14.13 3.33 -6.02
C VAL A 68 -13.53 4.34 -6.99
N ILE A 69 -14.26 4.72 -8.04
CA ILE A 69 -13.68 5.48 -9.16
C ILE A 69 -13.07 6.82 -8.70
N LYS A 70 -13.74 7.51 -7.75
CA LYS A 70 -13.23 8.77 -7.21
C LYS A 70 -11.94 8.58 -6.42
N ALA A 71 -11.88 7.52 -5.63
CA ALA A 71 -10.67 7.17 -4.88
C ALA A 71 -9.51 6.89 -5.84
N VAL A 72 -9.76 6.06 -6.85
CA VAL A 72 -8.73 5.66 -7.83
C VAL A 72 -8.24 6.84 -8.66
N GLU A 73 -9.17 7.69 -9.12
CA GLU A 73 -8.82 8.80 -10.00
C GLU A 73 -8.16 9.97 -9.27
N LEU A 74 -8.53 10.21 -7.99
CA LEU A 74 -8.23 11.48 -7.33
C LEU A 74 -7.26 11.37 -6.16
N HIS A 75 -6.69 10.18 -5.88
CA HIS A 75 -5.81 10.00 -4.70
C HIS A 75 -4.50 10.80 -4.76
N HIS A 76 -4.16 11.36 -5.91
CA HIS A 76 -3.01 12.25 -6.06
C HIS A 76 -3.39 13.73 -6.16
N GLU A 77 -4.67 14.06 -5.90
CA GLU A 77 -5.04 15.46 -5.75
C GLU A 77 -4.50 16.00 -4.42
N ARG A 78 -4.29 17.31 -4.36
CA ARG A 78 -3.62 17.95 -3.24
C ARG A 78 -4.41 19.18 -2.79
N PRO A 79 -4.55 19.42 -1.48
CA PRO A 79 -5.25 20.63 -0.99
C PRO A 79 -4.75 21.93 -1.61
N ASP A 80 -3.44 22.03 -1.95
CA ASP A 80 -2.88 23.24 -2.57
C ASP A 80 -3.17 23.37 -4.08
N GLY A 81 -3.98 22.48 -4.66
CA GLY A 81 -4.34 22.52 -6.08
C GLY A 81 -3.22 22.11 -7.04
N LYS A 82 -2.09 21.62 -6.52
CA LYS A 82 -0.93 21.20 -7.35
C LYS A 82 -0.90 19.69 -7.60
N GLY A 83 -2.02 19.02 -7.31
CA GLY A 83 -2.19 17.60 -7.55
C GLY A 83 -2.52 17.29 -9.01
N TYR A 84 -2.88 16.05 -9.25
CA TYR A 84 -3.29 15.57 -10.56
C TYR A 84 -4.33 14.47 -10.40
N PRO A 85 -5.18 14.20 -11.40
CA PRO A 85 -5.13 14.71 -12.78
C PRO A 85 -5.83 16.04 -13.02
N HIS A 86 -6.67 16.51 -12.10
CA HIS A 86 -7.55 17.67 -12.35
C HIS A 86 -7.10 18.95 -11.65
N GLY A 87 -6.20 18.86 -10.65
CA GLY A 87 -5.78 20.03 -9.86
C GLY A 87 -6.85 20.50 -8.90
N LEU A 88 -7.62 19.56 -8.34
CA LEU A 88 -8.65 19.90 -7.34
C LEU A 88 -7.97 20.40 -6.06
N SER A 89 -8.69 21.21 -5.28
CA SER A 89 -8.16 21.77 -4.04
C SER A 89 -9.15 21.60 -2.89
N ASP A 90 -8.61 21.47 -1.69
CA ASP A 90 -9.37 21.46 -0.42
C ASP A 90 -10.68 20.65 -0.53
N ASN A 91 -11.82 21.33 -0.38
CA ASN A 91 -13.15 20.71 -0.27
C ASN A 91 -13.62 20.02 -1.56
N ASP A 92 -12.95 20.25 -2.68
CA ASP A 92 -13.30 19.57 -3.93
C ASP A 92 -12.73 18.15 -3.99
N ILE A 93 -11.77 17.82 -3.11
CA ILE A 93 -11.16 16.48 -3.05
C ILE A 93 -12.08 15.55 -2.23
N PRO A 94 -12.57 14.45 -2.83
CA PRO A 94 -13.38 13.50 -2.07
C PRO A 94 -12.63 12.92 -0.87
N VAL A 95 -13.34 12.70 0.21
CA VAL A 95 -12.73 12.23 1.47
C VAL A 95 -11.98 10.92 1.30
N GLU A 96 -12.50 10.00 0.48
CA GLU A 96 -11.84 8.73 0.19
C GLU A 96 -10.49 8.94 -0.51
N ALA A 97 -10.41 9.89 -1.41
CA ALA A 97 -9.15 10.23 -2.11
C ALA A 97 -8.14 10.85 -1.14
N ALA A 98 -8.59 11.75 -0.27
CA ALA A 98 -7.73 12.39 0.73
C ALA A 98 -7.15 11.35 1.71
N ILE A 99 -7.98 10.41 2.20
CA ILE A 99 -7.54 9.33 3.09
C ILE A 99 -6.48 8.48 2.40
N ILE A 100 -6.75 8.06 1.16
CA ILE A 100 -5.85 7.19 0.42
C ILE A 100 -4.53 7.91 0.10
N GLY A 101 -4.59 9.19 -0.28
CA GLY A 101 -3.39 9.97 -0.57
C GLY A 101 -2.43 10.06 0.62
N VAL A 102 -2.95 10.25 1.84
CA VAL A 102 -2.12 10.26 3.05
C VAL A 102 -1.57 8.86 3.34
N ALA A 103 -2.42 7.84 3.22
CA ALA A 103 -2.01 6.45 3.50
C ALA A 103 -0.96 5.96 2.50
N ASP A 104 -1.17 6.22 1.20
CA ASP A 104 -0.22 5.85 0.14
C ASP A 104 1.14 6.54 0.35
N ALA A 105 1.13 7.83 0.68
CA ALA A 105 2.37 8.56 0.94
C ALA A 105 3.13 7.97 2.14
N PHE A 106 2.42 7.62 3.22
CA PHE A 106 3.02 6.99 4.40
C PHE A 106 3.63 5.64 4.01
N ASP A 107 2.84 4.79 3.33
CA ASP A 107 3.33 3.48 2.88
C ASP A 107 4.54 3.64 1.94
N ALA A 108 4.44 4.54 0.97
CA ALA A 108 5.54 4.80 0.03
C ALA A 108 6.84 5.21 0.74
N MET A 109 6.74 5.94 1.85
CA MET A 109 7.92 6.35 2.63
C MET A 109 8.47 5.22 3.51
N THR A 110 7.61 4.42 4.10
CA THR A 110 8.00 3.42 5.12
C THR A 110 8.23 2.02 4.54
N SER A 111 7.77 1.77 3.31
CA SER A 111 8.01 0.49 2.64
C SER A 111 9.36 0.48 1.92
N ALA A 112 10.01 -0.69 1.92
CA ALA A 112 11.24 -0.91 1.15
C ALA A 112 10.93 -0.86 -0.35
N ARG A 113 11.80 -0.19 -1.10
CA ARG A 113 11.70 -0.14 -2.55
C ARG A 113 13.04 -0.64 -3.13
N PRO A 114 13.08 -1.20 -4.35
CA PRO A 114 14.32 -1.77 -4.89
C PRO A 114 15.52 -0.82 -4.85
N TYR A 115 15.26 0.50 -4.83
CA TYR A 115 16.31 1.52 -4.91
C TYR A 115 16.35 2.43 -3.69
N ARG A 116 15.58 2.10 -2.62
CA ARG A 116 15.51 2.96 -1.44
C ARG A 116 15.14 2.16 -0.19
N ALA A 117 15.98 2.30 0.84
CA ALA A 117 15.67 1.74 2.15
C ALA A 117 14.40 2.42 2.72
N PRO A 118 13.63 1.69 3.54
CA PRO A 118 12.46 2.28 4.19
C PRO A 118 12.86 3.43 5.11
N MET A 119 12.04 4.47 5.10
CA MET A 119 12.22 5.61 5.99
C MET A 119 11.70 5.24 7.39
N PRO A 120 12.41 5.62 8.48
CA PRO A 120 11.86 5.42 9.83
C PRO A 120 10.49 6.08 9.98
N LYS A 121 9.61 5.45 10.74
CA LYS A 121 8.23 5.89 10.96
C LYS A 121 8.15 7.36 11.37
N GLU A 122 8.97 7.75 12.34
CA GLU A 122 8.97 9.10 12.90
C GLU A 122 9.32 10.14 11.84
N LYS A 123 10.23 9.78 10.95
CA LYS A 123 10.62 10.68 9.84
C LYS A 123 9.50 10.78 8.81
N ALA A 124 8.81 9.68 8.51
CA ALA A 124 7.67 9.70 7.59
C ALA A 124 6.54 10.58 8.14
N LEU A 125 6.24 10.45 9.43
CA LEU A 125 5.26 11.31 10.10
C LEU A 125 5.67 12.79 10.06
N THR A 126 6.97 13.07 10.26
CA THR A 126 7.48 14.46 10.14
C THR A 126 7.23 15.02 8.74
N VAL A 127 7.50 14.22 7.70
CA VAL A 127 7.26 14.65 6.31
C VAL A 127 5.76 14.93 6.08
N LEU A 128 4.88 14.07 6.59
CA LEU A 128 3.43 14.31 6.47
C LEU A 128 3.05 15.64 7.15
N GLN A 129 3.57 15.88 8.36
CA GLN A 129 3.26 17.11 9.12
C GLN A 129 3.75 18.37 8.38
N GLU A 130 4.98 18.36 7.87
CA GLU A 130 5.57 19.51 7.15
C GLU A 130 4.80 19.86 5.87
N ASN A 131 4.09 18.87 5.32
CA ASN A 131 3.32 19.04 4.08
C ASN A 131 1.79 19.03 4.32
N SER A 132 1.37 19.11 5.58
CA SER A 132 -0.02 19.21 5.99
C SER A 132 -0.64 20.51 5.40
N ALA A 133 -1.88 20.44 4.98
CA ALA A 133 -2.64 21.53 4.34
C ALA A 133 -2.03 22.02 3.01
N LYS A 134 -1.00 21.35 2.51
CA LYS A 134 -0.37 21.63 1.20
C LYS A 134 -0.51 20.42 0.29
N GLN A 135 0.31 19.40 0.55
CA GLN A 135 0.26 18.14 -0.20
C GLN A 135 -0.80 17.20 0.38
N PHE A 136 -0.99 17.23 1.68
CA PHE A 136 -1.85 16.29 2.40
C PHE A 136 -2.95 17.02 3.16
N ASP A 137 -4.14 16.44 3.16
CA ASP A 137 -5.26 16.95 3.94
C ASP A 137 -4.89 16.92 5.44
N SER A 138 -5.01 18.06 6.11
CA SER A 138 -4.58 18.22 7.49
C SER A 138 -5.34 17.32 8.46
N LYS A 139 -6.65 17.13 8.26
CA LYS A 139 -7.44 16.24 9.11
C LYS A 139 -6.86 14.82 9.08
N TRP A 140 -6.53 14.31 7.88
CA TRP A 140 -6.06 12.93 7.75
C TRP A 140 -4.61 12.78 8.22
N VAL A 141 -3.81 13.83 8.13
CA VAL A 141 -2.49 13.84 8.79
C VAL A 141 -2.65 13.75 10.31
N ASP A 142 -3.56 14.54 10.90
CA ASP A 142 -3.82 14.48 12.35
C ASP A 142 -4.30 13.08 12.78
N VAL A 143 -5.14 12.43 11.95
CA VAL A 143 -5.59 11.07 12.23
C VAL A 143 -4.41 10.08 12.21
N MET A 144 -3.46 10.24 11.28
CA MET A 144 -2.24 9.39 11.28
C MET A 144 -1.48 9.50 12.62
N PHE A 145 -1.34 10.72 13.18
CA PHE A 145 -0.69 10.90 14.48
C PHE A 145 -1.47 10.21 15.60
N LYS A 146 -2.80 10.32 15.61
CA LYS A 146 -3.62 9.63 16.61
C LYS A 146 -3.46 8.10 16.53
N LEU A 147 -3.36 7.56 15.31
CA LEU A 147 -3.13 6.12 15.10
C LEU A 147 -1.74 5.70 15.61
N ASP A 148 -0.74 6.56 15.41
CA ASP A 148 0.61 6.32 15.93
C ASP A 148 0.62 6.29 17.45
N GLU A 149 -0.02 7.26 18.09
CA GLU A 149 -0.13 7.33 19.56
C GLU A 149 -0.78 6.08 20.17
N GLN A 150 -1.65 5.41 19.39
CA GLN A 150 -2.31 4.17 19.79
C GLN A 150 -1.48 2.91 19.43
N GLY A 151 -0.30 3.08 18.82
CA GLY A 151 0.56 1.98 18.39
C GLY A 151 0.04 1.21 17.17
N LEU A 152 -1.00 1.72 16.51
CA LEU A 152 -1.62 1.02 15.38
C LEU A 152 -0.75 1.04 14.12
N LEU A 153 0.07 2.08 13.95
CA LEU A 153 0.99 2.14 12.81
C LEU A 153 2.11 1.10 12.93
N ASP A 154 2.55 0.80 14.16
CA ASP A 154 3.58 -0.23 14.38
C ASP A 154 3.08 -1.61 13.94
N LEU A 155 1.80 -1.90 14.20
CA LEU A 155 1.18 -3.16 13.74
C LEU A 155 1.20 -3.26 12.22
N ILE A 156 0.88 -2.17 11.53
CA ILE A 156 0.87 -2.13 10.06
C ILE A 156 2.28 -2.30 9.51
N LEU A 157 3.25 -1.61 10.09
CA LEU A 157 4.65 -1.65 9.61
C LEU A 157 5.31 -3.01 9.83
N MET A 158 4.83 -3.79 10.79
CA MET A 158 5.39 -5.11 11.10
C MET A 158 4.63 -6.27 10.44
N HIS A 159 3.51 -5.98 9.79
CA HIS A 159 2.64 -7.03 9.22
C HIS A 159 2.10 -6.62 7.84
N SER A 160 2.06 -7.56 6.94
CA SER A 160 1.51 -7.33 5.59
C SER A 160 -0.03 -7.28 5.58
N ASP A 161 -0.67 -7.93 6.56
CA ASP A 161 -2.12 -8.01 6.72
C ASP A 161 -2.40 -8.55 8.13
N ASP A 162 -3.66 -8.70 8.52
CA ASP A 162 -4.11 -9.15 9.83
C ASP A 162 -3.29 -10.32 10.40
N GLY A 163 -2.24 -10.00 11.14
CA GLY A 163 -1.42 -10.98 11.82
C GLY A 163 -0.46 -11.78 10.94
N ILE A 164 -0.25 -11.40 9.67
CA ILE A 164 0.75 -12.03 8.82
C ILE A 164 2.09 -11.33 9.03
N PRO A 165 3.08 -11.99 9.65
CA PRO A 165 4.35 -11.33 9.93
C PRO A 165 5.12 -10.95 8.66
N LEU A 166 5.74 -9.79 8.69
CA LEU A 166 6.75 -9.39 7.71
C LEU A 166 8.13 -9.67 8.30
N HIS A 167 8.91 -10.45 7.57
CA HIS A 167 10.30 -10.73 7.95
C HIS A 167 11.24 -9.79 7.22
N GLU A 168 12.33 -9.46 7.89
CA GLU A 168 13.31 -8.52 7.39
C GLU A 168 14.30 -9.21 6.45
N CYS A 169 14.35 -8.76 5.20
CA CYS A 169 15.42 -9.14 4.28
C CYS A 169 16.64 -8.25 4.55
N PRO A 170 17.85 -8.79 4.70
CA PRO A 170 19.04 -7.96 4.98
C PRO A 170 19.31 -6.86 3.95
N SER A 171 18.85 -7.05 2.71
CA SER A 171 19.10 -6.10 1.61
C SER A 171 17.92 -5.19 1.33
N CYS A 172 16.67 -5.64 1.62
CA CYS A 172 15.45 -4.98 1.16
C CYS A 172 14.55 -4.48 2.29
N GLY A 173 14.84 -4.86 3.55
CA GLY A 173 14.03 -4.47 4.69
C GLY A 173 12.84 -5.41 4.94
N PRO A 174 11.79 -4.95 5.64
CA PRO A 174 10.66 -5.80 6.03
C PRO A 174 9.69 -6.01 4.87
N VAL A 175 10.05 -6.91 3.94
CA VAL A 175 9.30 -7.15 2.69
C VAL A 175 8.95 -8.62 2.47
N VAL A 176 9.37 -9.51 3.35
CA VAL A 176 9.20 -10.95 3.14
C VAL A 176 8.01 -11.43 3.96
N THR A 177 6.91 -11.74 3.27
CA THR A 177 5.71 -12.25 3.93
C THR A 177 5.85 -13.72 4.25
N GLN A 178 5.33 -14.11 5.40
CA GLN A 178 5.25 -15.51 5.78
C GLN A 178 3.95 -16.11 5.21
N PRO A 179 4.01 -17.20 4.44
CA PRO A 179 2.77 -17.87 4.01
C PRO A 179 1.93 -18.31 5.21
N SER A 180 0.60 -18.27 5.08
CA SER A 180 -0.31 -18.65 6.17
C SER A 180 -0.17 -20.12 6.57
N ASP A 181 0.27 -20.98 5.63
CA ASP A 181 0.52 -22.41 5.85
C ASP A 181 1.99 -22.73 6.11
N ALA A 182 2.80 -21.72 6.45
CA ALA A 182 4.25 -21.91 6.58
C ALA A 182 4.63 -22.76 7.79
N GLU A 183 5.57 -23.68 7.58
CA GLU A 183 6.09 -24.57 8.61
C GLU A 183 7.50 -24.17 9.02
N VAL A 184 7.88 -24.57 10.23
CA VAL A 184 9.25 -24.42 10.71
C VAL A 184 10.20 -25.16 9.77
N SER A 185 11.34 -24.55 9.49
CA SER A 185 12.37 -25.00 8.54
C SER A 185 12.02 -24.79 7.07
N GLN A 186 10.82 -24.30 6.75
CA GLN A 186 10.47 -23.97 5.37
C GLN A 186 11.39 -22.88 4.82
N LEU A 187 11.72 -23.00 3.55
CA LEU A 187 12.49 -21.98 2.83
C LEU A 187 11.51 -21.03 2.15
N ILE A 188 11.72 -19.74 2.37
CA ILE A 188 10.99 -18.64 1.72
C ILE A 188 12.02 -17.71 1.08
N ALA A 189 11.59 -16.82 0.22
CA ALA A 189 12.52 -15.91 -0.44
C ALA A 189 11.97 -14.49 -0.49
N CYS A 190 12.90 -13.55 -0.49
CA CYS A 190 12.56 -12.14 -0.66
C CYS A 190 11.96 -11.93 -2.05
N PRO A 191 10.77 -11.31 -2.16
CA PRO A 191 10.14 -11.09 -3.47
C PRO A 191 10.88 -10.07 -4.33
N LEU A 192 11.78 -9.27 -3.73
CA LEU A 192 12.50 -8.22 -4.46
C LEU A 192 13.87 -8.68 -4.95
N CYS A 193 14.65 -9.37 -4.10
CA CYS A 193 16.04 -9.73 -4.45
C CYS A 193 16.29 -11.23 -4.51
N ASN A 194 15.27 -12.05 -4.24
CA ASN A 194 15.35 -13.54 -4.23
C ASN A 194 16.29 -14.10 -3.15
N ALA A 195 16.72 -13.31 -2.17
CA ALA A 195 17.50 -13.82 -1.04
C ALA A 195 16.68 -14.87 -0.30
N GLN A 196 17.23 -16.07 -0.15
CA GLN A 196 16.56 -17.18 0.50
C GLN A 196 16.68 -17.06 2.02
N MET A 197 15.61 -17.39 2.70
CA MET A 197 15.57 -17.40 4.17
C MET A 197 14.89 -18.68 4.65
N GLN A 198 15.29 -19.14 5.81
CA GLN A 198 14.70 -20.30 6.47
C GLN A 198 13.87 -19.84 7.66
N LEU A 199 12.65 -20.33 7.75
CA LEU A 199 11.80 -20.05 8.91
C LEU A 199 12.29 -20.90 10.10
N VAL A 200 12.66 -20.22 11.17
CA VAL A 200 13.13 -20.86 12.40
C VAL A 200 12.18 -20.55 13.54
N LYS A 201 12.01 -21.48 14.44
CA LYS A 201 11.18 -21.29 15.62
C LYS A 201 11.92 -20.46 16.66
N THR A 202 11.24 -19.45 17.15
CA THR A 202 11.70 -18.66 18.30
C THR A 202 10.67 -18.76 19.42
N ASP A 203 11.04 -18.32 20.54
CA ASP A 203 10.13 -18.40 21.72
C ASP A 203 8.78 -17.73 21.49
N UNK A 204 8.77 -16.75 20.78
CA UNK A 204 7.59 -15.99 20.56
C UNK A 204 6.92 -16.20 19.22
N UNK A 205 7.75 -16.26 18.00
CA UNK A 205 7.23 -16.27 16.68
C UNK A 205 8.11 -17.12 15.76
N UNK A 206 7.80 -17.09 14.35
CA UNK A 206 8.74 -17.61 13.45
C UNK A 206 9.54 -16.47 12.92
N UNK A 207 10.77 -16.44 12.86
CA UNK A 207 11.67 -15.56 12.30
C UNK A 207 12.20 -16.19 11.08
N ALA A 208 12.54 -15.31 10.12
CA ALA A 208 13.15 -15.76 8.90
C ALA A 208 14.65 -15.45 8.95
N GLN A 209 15.49 -16.45 8.89
CA GLN A 209 16.94 -16.28 8.93
C GLN A 209 17.53 -16.43 7.54
N PRO A 210 18.38 -15.48 7.09
CA PRO A 210 19.04 -15.59 5.79
C PRO A 210 19.93 -16.83 5.70
N THR A 211 19.84 -17.54 4.59
CA THR A 211 20.68 -18.73 4.34
C THR A 211 21.98 -18.37 3.62
N GLY A 212 22.10 -17.16 3.10
CA GLY A 212 23.22 -16.74 2.26
C GLY A 212 23.08 -17.19 0.80
N VAL A 213 21.99 -17.85 0.46
CA VAL A 213 21.72 -18.36 -0.90
C VAL A 213 20.67 -17.44 -1.56
N TYR A 214 20.66 -17.41 -2.89
CA TYR A 214 19.64 -16.71 -3.67
C TYR A 214 18.91 -17.74 -4.52
N MET A 215 17.58 -17.68 -4.49
CA MET A 215 16.74 -18.56 -5.31
C MET A 215 16.70 -18.04 -6.75
N SER A 216 16.44 -18.92 -7.70
CA SER A 216 16.19 -18.45 -9.05
C SER A 216 14.82 -17.76 -9.11
N ALA A 217 14.65 -16.81 -10.03
CA ALA A 217 13.35 -16.15 -10.20
C ALA A 217 12.24 -17.15 -10.60
N ALA A 218 12.61 -18.24 -11.24
CA ALA A 218 11.66 -19.31 -11.61
C ALA A 218 11.18 -20.09 -10.38
N ASP A 219 12.04 -20.24 -9.36
CA ASP A 219 11.69 -20.96 -8.13
C ASP A 219 10.99 -20.04 -7.10
N ASN A 220 11.17 -18.73 -7.23
CA ASN A 220 10.56 -17.74 -6.34
C ASN A 220 9.29 -17.15 -6.97
N GLN A 221 8.36 -18.02 -7.36
CA GLN A 221 7.08 -17.58 -7.91
C GLN A 221 6.07 -17.35 -6.78
N PRO A 222 5.29 -16.27 -6.85
CA PRO A 222 4.25 -16.02 -5.86
C PRO A 222 3.25 -17.18 -5.82
N ARG A 223 2.87 -17.58 -4.61
CA ARG A 223 1.84 -18.61 -4.40
C ARG A 223 0.54 -17.91 -4.02
N GLU A 224 -0.54 -18.37 -4.63
CA GLU A 224 -1.86 -17.84 -4.34
C GLU A 224 -2.36 -18.36 -2.99
N ASP A 225 -2.61 -17.45 -2.05
CA ASP A 225 -3.25 -17.80 -0.76
C ASP A 225 -4.76 -17.62 -0.92
N THR A 226 -5.42 -18.71 -1.35
CA THR A 226 -6.87 -18.69 -1.58
C THR A 226 -7.67 -18.45 -0.31
N ALA A 227 -7.16 -18.86 0.85
CA ALA A 227 -7.85 -18.61 2.13
C ALA A 227 -7.82 -17.12 2.49
N LEU A 228 -6.67 -16.50 2.33
CA LEU A 228 -6.50 -15.06 2.55
C LEU A 228 -7.35 -14.25 1.57
N ILE A 229 -7.31 -14.63 0.28
CA ILE A 229 -8.11 -13.96 -0.75
C ILE A 229 -9.61 -14.04 -0.41
N ARG A 230 -10.09 -15.22 -0.01
CA ARG A 230 -11.49 -15.41 0.36
C ARG A 230 -11.86 -14.54 1.58
N ARG A 231 -11.03 -14.56 2.61
CA ARG A 231 -11.24 -13.73 3.80
C ARG A 231 -11.32 -12.25 3.44
N PHE A 232 -10.41 -11.78 2.60
CA PHE A 232 -10.40 -10.37 2.15
C PHE A 232 -11.70 -10.05 1.40
N ILE A 233 -12.13 -10.92 0.48
CA ILE A 233 -13.38 -10.73 -0.27
C ILE A 233 -14.57 -10.64 0.70
N GLU A 234 -14.67 -11.56 1.66
CA GLU A 234 -15.74 -11.58 2.63
C GLU A 234 -15.77 -10.32 3.48
N GLN A 235 -14.62 -9.89 3.98
CA GLN A 235 -14.51 -8.69 4.82
C GLN A 235 -14.80 -7.40 4.05
N THR A 236 -14.43 -7.34 2.78
CA THR A 236 -14.55 -6.11 1.97
C THR A 236 -15.90 -6.03 1.25
N ILE A 237 -16.37 -7.14 0.70
CA ILE A 237 -17.56 -7.13 -0.16
C ILE A 237 -18.86 -7.27 0.66
N SER A 238 -18.86 -8.08 1.72
CA SER A 238 -20.08 -8.29 2.52
C SER A 238 -20.70 -7.00 3.06
N PRO A 239 -19.93 -6.06 3.63
CA PRO A 239 -20.53 -4.79 4.07
C PRO A 239 -21.12 -3.98 2.92
N LEU A 240 -20.55 -4.06 1.71
CA LEU A 240 -21.02 -3.32 0.54
C LEU A 240 -22.35 -3.89 -0.01
N THR A 241 -22.59 -5.20 0.19
CA THR A 241 -23.81 -5.84 -0.31
C THR A 241 -24.99 -5.75 0.65
N GLN A 242 -24.75 -5.30 1.90
CA GLN A 242 -25.77 -5.15 2.93
C GLN A 242 -26.22 -3.69 3.09
N ALA A 243 -25.59 -2.77 2.41
CA ALA A 243 -25.91 -1.33 2.43
C ALA A 243 -26.81 -0.94 1.26
#